data_aff00685b7f8bc6945a0c979e8b701d5
#
_entry.id   aff00685b7f8bc6945a0c979e8b701d5
#
_cell.length_a   1.000
_cell.length_b   1.000
_cell.length_c   1.000
_cell.angle_alpha   90.00
_cell.angle_beta   90.00
_cell.angle_gamma   90.00
#
_symmetry.space_group_name_H-M   'P 1'
#
loop_
_entity.id
_entity.type
_entity.pdbx_description
1 polymer ?
#
loop_
_entity_poly.entity_id
_entity_poly.type
_entity_poly.pdbx_seq_one_letter_code
_entity_poly.pdbx_strand_id
1 'polypeptide(L)'
;MKASVLLSRGAAPSALVEADLDDPRPHEVLVRIEAVGLCHTDLATRKALGDRPAVLGHEGCGVVERLGSGVAGLEVGDRVVLSFAHCGRCVQCRSGHPAYCDLAITLNNSGRRADGTPTIRVDGVPVFGSFFGQSSFATAALVDARSCVPVGDVPPWVAAPLGCGFLTGAGAVLNVLRPGPGDRLLVVGAGAVGSAAVLTALSEGVEVVVAEPVAARRELASRFGALAVPSLDDPLPSVTHALDTTGRPELLNRALSLLQRRGTLAVVGLGPATAEIEVRDLMLRGLQLRGCVEGDAEPAQLVPELIGRCEKGRLPLDELVTTYGLGEFDRAVVEQREGKVLKAVLIPES
;
A
#
# COMPACT_ATOMS: atom_id res chain seq x y z
N MET A 1 -10.28 17.81 -18.75
CA MET A 1 -9.13 17.52 -19.63
C MET A 1 -9.19 16.08 -20.10
N LYS A 2 -8.45 15.73 -21.17
CA LYS A 2 -8.33 14.34 -21.64
C LYS A 2 -7.18 13.63 -20.95
N ALA A 3 -7.38 12.34 -20.63
CA ALA A 3 -6.35 11.45 -20.11
C ALA A 3 -6.57 10.05 -20.67
N SER A 4 -5.50 9.27 -20.81
CA SER A 4 -5.59 7.82 -21.05
C SER A 4 -5.77 7.12 -19.70
N VAL A 5 -6.79 6.29 -19.55
CA VAL A 5 -7.08 5.56 -18.33
C VAL A 5 -7.18 4.06 -18.59
N LEU A 6 -6.74 3.26 -17.62
CA LEU A 6 -6.93 1.81 -17.66
C LEU A 6 -8.32 1.47 -17.12
N LEU A 7 -9.26 1.23 -18.03
CA LEU A 7 -10.62 0.88 -17.68
C LEU A 7 -10.75 -0.62 -17.43
N SER A 8 -11.21 -0.99 -16.25
CA SER A 8 -11.46 -2.37 -15.85
C SER A 8 -12.96 -2.65 -15.76
N ARG A 9 -13.40 -3.86 -16.17
CA ARG A 9 -14.77 -4.37 -16.01
C ARG A 9 -14.72 -5.85 -15.70
N GLY A 10 -15.16 -6.24 -14.53
CA GLY A 10 -15.24 -7.65 -14.11
C GLY A 10 -13.93 -8.43 -14.36
N ALA A 11 -14.08 -9.59 -14.95
CA ALA A 11 -12.97 -10.47 -15.32
C ALA A 11 -12.40 -10.20 -16.73
N ALA A 12 -13.02 -9.30 -17.52
CA ALA A 12 -12.53 -8.97 -18.86
C ALA A 12 -11.14 -8.32 -18.79
N PRO A 13 -10.27 -8.47 -19.83
CA PRO A 13 -9.02 -7.74 -19.90
C PRO A 13 -9.24 -6.24 -19.73
N SER A 14 -8.32 -5.58 -19.03
CA SER A 14 -8.37 -4.13 -18.88
C SER A 14 -7.95 -3.46 -20.19
N ALA A 15 -8.56 -2.33 -20.50
CA ALA A 15 -8.31 -1.60 -21.74
C ALA A 15 -7.88 -0.15 -21.47
N LEU A 16 -6.89 0.34 -22.21
CA LEU A 16 -6.58 1.76 -22.24
C LEU A 16 -7.63 2.46 -23.10
N VAL A 17 -8.27 3.47 -22.53
CA VAL A 17 -9.29 4.28 -23.19
C VAL A 17 -9.07 5.75 -22.87
N GLU A 18 -9.52 6.63 -23.78
CA GLU A 18 -9.57 8.06 -23.51
C GLU A 18 -10.72 8.36 -22.53
N ALA A 19 -10.45 9.22 -21.55
CA ALA A 19 -11.42 9.66 -20.57
C ALA A 19 -11.34 11.17 -20.38
N ASP A 20 -12.47 11.75 -19.95
CA ASP A 20 -12.53 13.13 -19.49
C ASP A 20 -12.36 13.18 -17.97
N LEU A 21 -11.32 13.90 -17.51
CA LEU A 21 -11.15 14.28 -16.12
C LEU A 21 -11.74 15.68 -15.90
N ASP A 22 -12.37 15.89 -14.75
CA ASP A 22 -12.82 17.22 -14.32
C ASP A 22 -11.61 18.16 -14.12
N ASP A 23 -11.88 19.47 -13.98
CA ASP A 23 -10.88 20.42 -13.51
C ASP A 23 -10.67 20.29 -12.00
N PRO A 24 -9.44 20.58 -11.49
CA PRO A 24 -9.17 20.54 -10.06
C PRO A 24 -9.99 21.59 -9.30
N ARG A 25 -10.60 21.17 -8.21
CA ARG A 25 -11.30 22.04 -7.26
C ARG A 25 -10.29 22.82 -6.39
N PRO A 26 -10.74 23.82 -5.59
CA PRO A 26 -9.81 24.65 -4.82
C PRO A 26 -8.77 23.90 -3.98
N HIS A 27 -9.09 22.73 -3.47
CA HIS A 27 -8.20 21.90 -2.64
C HIS A 27 -7.62 20.69 -3.37
N GLU A 28 -7.88 20.54 -4.66
CA GLU A 28 -7.37 19.44 -5.48
C GLU A 28 -6.18 19.88 -6.33
N VAL A 29 -5.38 18.90 -6.71
CA VAL A 29 -4.30 19.05 -7.69
C VAL A 29 -4.50 18.06 -8.83
N LEU A 30 -4.07 18.44 -10.02
CA LEU A 30 -3.94 17.55 -11.15
C LEU A 30 -2.49 17.08 -11.20
N VAL A 31 -2.30 15.76 -11.14
CA VAL A 31 -0.98 15.12 -11.17
C VAL A 31 -0.86 14.31 -12.45
N ARG A 32 0.16 14.58 -13.26
CA ARG A 32 0.57 13.71 -14.36
C ARG A 32 1.30 12.51 -13.77
N ILE A 33 0.75 11.33 -13.98
CA ILE A 33 1.28 10.10 -13.40
C ILE A 33 2.51 9.63 -14.18
N GLU A 34 3.60 9.37 -13.47
CA GLU A 34 4.84 8.83 -14.02
C GLU A 34 5.03 7.34 -13.67
N ALA A 35 4.45 6.90 -12.55
CA ALA A 35 4.47 5.50 -12.13
C ALA A 35 3.28 5.21 -11.20
N VAL A 36 2.80 3.97 -11.22
CA VAL A 36 1.76 3.51 -10.29
C VAL A 36 1.97 2.06 -9.89
N GLY A 37 2.03 1.79 -8.59
CA GLY A 37 2.18 0.44 -8.05
C GLY A 37 0.90 -0.39 -8.19
N LEU A 38 1.07 -1.69 -8.48
CA LEU A 38 -0.01 -2.68 -8.47
C LEU A 38 -0.13 -3.30 -7.07
N CYS A 39 -1.30 -3.16 -6.45
CA CYS A 39 -1.60 -3.67 -5.13
C CYS A 39 -2.67 -4.78 -5.17
N HIS A 40 -2.65 -5.65 -4.16
CA HIS A 40 -3.69 -6.66 -4.00
C HIS A 40 -5.09 -6.05 -3.83
N THR A 41 -5.17 -4.89 -3.20
CA THR A 41 -6.42 -4.13 -2.97
C THR A 41 -7.08 -3.69 -4.29
N ASP A 42 -6.31 -3.37 -5.34
CA ASP A 42 -6.86 -3.09 -6.68
C ASP A 42 -7.62 -4.30 -7.20
N LEU A 43 -7.02 -5.49 -7.08
CA LEU A 43 -7.59 -6.74 -7.59
C LEU A 43 -8.82 -7.18 -6.78
N ALA A 44 -8.78 -7.00 -5.46
CA ALA A 44 -9.91 -7.28 -4.59
C ALA A 44 -11.09 -6.34 -4.88
N THR A 45 -10.81 -5.04 -5.06
CA THR A 45 -11.83 -4.03 -5.41
C THR A 45 -12.40 -4.28 -6.80
N ARG A 46 -11.55 -4.58 -7.80
CA ARG A 46 -12.02 -4.96 -9.14
C ARG A 46 -13.01 -6.12 -9.09
N LYS A 47 -12.68 -7.16 -8.32
CA LYS A 47 -13.57 -8.32 -8.11
C LYS A 47 -14.89 -7.91 -7.44
N ALA A 48 -14.85 -7.07 -6.42
CA ALA A 48 -16.05 -6.62 -5.69
C ALA A 48 -16.97 -5.72 -6.53
N LEU A 49 -16.42 -4.91 -7.44
CA LEU A 49 -17.18 -4.05 -8.34
C LEU A 49 -17.88 -4.83 -9.48
N GLY A 50 -17.45 -6.06 -9.76
CA GLY A 50 -18.01 -6.86 -10.86
C GLY A 50 -17.93 -6.11 -12.18
N ASP A 51 -18.99 -6.09 -12.98
CA ASP A 51 -19.02 -5.49 -14.32
C ASP A 51 -19.11 -3.94 -14.32
N ARG A 52 -19.10 -3.30 -13.16
CA ARG A 52 -19.10 -1.84 -13.06
C ARG A 52 -17.79 -1.29 -13.64
N PRO A 53 -17.84 -0.37 -14.64
CA PRO A 53 -16.65 0.24 -15.18
C PRO A 53 -15.88 1.02 -14.11
N ALA A 54 -14.58 0.77 -14.00
CA ALA A 54 -13.76 1.36 -12.95
C ALA A 54 -12.35 1.72 -13.46
N VAL A 55 -11.84 2.85 -12.98
CA VAL A 55 -10.43 3.21 -13.02
C VAL A 55 -9.92 3.09 -11.59
N LEU A 56 -8.99 2.16 -11.37
CA LEU A 56 -8.38 1.87 -10.07
C LEU A 56 -6.98 2.49 -9.98
N GLY A 57 -6.11 1.90 -9.17
CA GLY A 57 -4.77 2.40 -8.88
C GLY A 57 -4.77 3.37 -7.70
N HIS A 58 -3.94 3.07 -6.70
CA HIS A 58 -3.87 3.85 -5.47
C HIS A 58 -2.44 4.01 -4.91
N GLU A 59 -1.46 3.70 -5.73
CA GLU A 59 -0.04 3.91 -5.43
C GLU A 59 0.60 4.75 -6.54
N GLY A 60 0.03 5.93 -6.81
CA GLY A 60 0.51 6.84 -7.84
C GLY A 60 1.75 7.62 -7.39
N CYS A 61 2.64 7.91 -8.35
CA CYS A 61 3.68 8.91 -8.26
C CYS A 61 3.71 9.71 -9.56
N GLY A 62 3.87 11.01 -9.48
CA GLY A 62 3.88 11.85 -10.67
C GLY A 62 4.19 13.30 -10.37
N VAL A 63 4.01 14.15 -11.37
CA VAL A 63 4.34 15.57 -11.31
C VAL A 63 3.06 16.40 -11.27
N VAL A 64 3.01 17.38 -10.35
CA VAL A 64 1.92 18.34 -10.26
C VAL A 64 1.90 19.21 -11.52
N GLU A 65 0.79 19.19 -12.26
CA GLU A 65 0.59 20.00 -13.47
C GLU A 65 -0.31 21.22 -13.22
N ARG A 66 -1.31 21.08 -12.34
CA ARG A 66 -2.23 22.18 -12.04
C ARG A 66 -2.65 22.13 -10.58
N LEU A 67 -2.81 23.30 -9.99
CA LEU A 67 -3.23 23.49 -8.61
C LEU A 67 -4.62 24.12 -8.58
N GLY A 68 -5.47 23.64 -7.67
CA GLY A 68 -6.67 24.37 -7.27
C GLY A 68 -6.32 25.64 -6.51
N SER A 69 -7.21 26.63 -6.56
CA SER A 69 -6.96 27.98 -6.06
C SER A 69 -6.69 28.11 -4.56
N GLY A 70 -6.99 27.08 -3.77
CA GLY A 70 -6.76 27.05 -2.32
C GLY A 70 -5.62 26.13 -1.89
N VAL A 71 -4.88 25.54 -2.83
CA VAL A 71 -3.73 24.68 -2.53
C VAL A 71 -2.56 25.54 -2.07
N ALA A 72 -1.93 25.13 -0.98
CA ALA A 72 -0.71 25.71 -0.44
C ALA A 72 0.31 24.59 -0.14
N GLY A 73 1.61 24.92 -0.23
CA GLY A 73 2.69 24.00 0.08
C GLY A 73 3.06 23.03 -1.04
N LEU A 74 2.45 23.15 -2.22
CA LEU A 74 2.82 22.46 -3.44
C LEU A 74 2.95 23.46 -4.58
N GLU A 75 3.85 23.19 -5.51
CA GLU A 75 4.08 23.97 -6.72
C GLU A 75 3.92 23.11 -7.98
N VAL A 76 3.61 23.75 -9.11
CA VAL A 76 3.63 23.08 -10.42
C VAL A 76 5.06 22.65 -10.72
N GLY A 77 5.23 21.37 -11.06
CA GLY A 77 6.55 20.75 -11.26
C GLY A 77 7.00 19.89 -10.09
N ASP A 78 6.37 19.99 -8.92
CA ASP A 78 6.70 19.12 -7.79
C ASP A 78 6.40 17.65 -8.15
N ARG A 79 7.36 16.77 -7.87
CA ARG A 79 7.10 15.32 -7.90
C ARG A 79 6.51 14.89 -6.56
N VAL A 80 5.37 14.21 -6.61
CA VAL A 80 4.62 13.77 -5.44
C VAL A 80 4.29 12.29 -5.49
N VAL A 81 4.31 11.64 -4.34
CA VAL A 81 3.64 10.36 -4.10
C VAL A 81 2.21 10.63 -3.68
N LEU A 82 1.30 9.83 -4.21
CA LEU A 82 -0.12 9.86 -3.86
C LEU A 82 -0.41 8.75 -2.85
N SER A 83 -1.03 9.11 -1.73
CA SER A 83 -1.42 8.17 -0.70
C SER A 83 -2.94 8.20 -0.47
N PHE A 84 -3.41 7.50 0.55
CA PHE A 84 -4.83 7.39 0.85
C PHE A 84 -5.47 8.74 1.24
N ALA A 85 -6.75 8.91 0.89
CA ALA A 85 -7.49 10.10 1.21
C ALA A 85 -7.99 10.09 2.67
N HIS A 86 -7.88 11.25 3.33
CA HIS A 86 -8.36 11.46 4.69
C HIS A 86 -8.95 12.87 4.87
N CYS A 87 -9.82 13.07 5.86
CA CYS A 87 -10.53 14.33 5.99
C CYS A 87 -9.73 15.46 6.69
N GLY A 88 -8.64 15.13 7.36
CA GLY A 88 -7.79 16.07 8.11
C GLY A 88 -8.42 16.70 9.36
N ARG A 89 -9.71 16.46 9.67
CA ARG A 89 -10.46 17.18 10.71
C ARG A 89 -11.15 16.31 11.77
N CYS A 90 -11.33 15.02 11.55
CA CYS A 90 -11.88 14.13 12.57
C CYS A 90 -10.87 13.87 13.70
N VAL A 91 -11.32 13.22 14.76
CA VAL A 91 -10.47 12.94 15.92
C VAL A 91 -9.24 12.14 15.51
N GLN A 92 -9.42 11.10 14.69
CA GLN A 92 -8.32 10.24 14.24
C GLN A 92 -7.26 11.02 13.45
N CYS A 93 -7.69 11.82 12.46
CA CYS A 93 -6.77 12.64 11.69
C CYS A 93 -5.99 13.64 12.56
N ARG A 94 -6.67 14.28 13.52
CA ARG A 94 -6.02 15.27 14.41
C ARG A 94 -5.11 14.65 15.45
N SER A 95 -5.27 13.36 15.75
CA SER A 95 -4.40 12.62 16.67
C SER A 95 -3.23 11.91 15.98
N GLY A 96 -3.03 12.13 14.68
CA GLY A 96 -1.92 11.54 13.92
C GLY A 96 -2.21 10.14 13.38
N HIS A 97 -3.49 9.73 13.33
CA HIS A 97 -3.91 8.41 12.82
C HIS A 97 -4.84 8.55 11.59
N PRO A 98 -4.44 9.25 10.50
CA PRO A 98 -5.30 9.51 9.34
C PRO A 98 -5.73 8.23 8.61
N ALA A 99 -4.99 7.13 8.74
CA ALA A 99 -5.37 5.81 8.20
C ALA A 99 -6.71 5.30 8.77
N TYR A 100 -7.09 5.75 9.97
CA TYR A 100 -8.36 5.43 10.63
C TYR A 100 -9.38 6.57 10.55
N CYS A 101 -9.27 7.45 9.56
CA CYS A 101 -10.19 8.55 9.34
C CYS A 101 -11.65 8.08 9.38
N ASP A 102 -12.54 8.82 10.11
CA ASP A 102 -13.97 8.49 10.20
C ASP A 102 -14.66 8.46 8.83
N LEU A 103 -14.10 9.13 7.82
CA LEU A 103 -14.59 9.15 6.45
C LEU A 103 -13.78 8.25 5.50
N ALA A 104 -12.90 7.38 6.01
CA ALA A 104 -11.99 6.58 5.19
C ALA A 104 -12.72 5.80 4.09
N ILE A 105 -13.81 5.09 4.42
CA ILE A 105 -14.57 4.30 3.45
C ILE A 105 -15.16 5.21 2.36
N THR A 106 -15.75 6.34 2.72
CA THR A 106 -16.34 7.27 1.76
C THR A 106 -15.29 7.87 0.84
N LEU A 107 -14.15 8.27 1.37
CA LEU A 107 -13.10 8.95 0.61
C LEU A 107 -12.30 8.00 -0.29
N ASN A 108 -12.12 6.75 0.12
CA ASN A 108 -11.24 5.80 -0.58
C ASN A 108 -12.00 4.78 -1.44
N ASN A 109 -13.27 4.45 -1.10
CA ASN A 109 -13.97 3.32 -1.71
C ASN A 109 -15.29 3.68 -2.40
N SER A 110 -15.74 4.94 -2.39
CA SER A 110 -17.00 5.33 -3.03
C SER A 110 -16.90 5.43 -4.56
N GLY A 111 -15.70 5.61 -5.09
CA GLY A 111 -15.45 5.86 -6.51
C GLY A 111 -15.88 7.25 -6.97
N ARG A 112 -15.97 8.20 -6.03
CA ARG A 112 -16.44 9.58 -6.24
C ARG A 112 -15.82 10.49 -5.20
N ARG A 113 -15.88 11.81 -5.43
CA ARG A 113 -15.61 12.80 -4.38
C ARG A 113 -16.57 12.63 -3.20
N ALA A 114 -16.24 13.21 -2.06
CA ALA A 114 -17.04 13.13 -0.83
C ALA A 114 -18.49 13.69 -1.00
N ASP A 115 -18.70 14.59 -1.94
CA ASP A 115 -20.03 15.16 -2.26
C ASP A 115 -20.79 14.31 -3.30
N GLY A 116 -20.26 13.15 -3.70
CA GLY A 116 -20.88 12.25 -4.67
C GLY A 116 -20.61 12.59 -6.14
N THR A 117 -19.89 13.67 -6.44
CA THR A 117 -19.58 14.02 -7.84
C THR A 117 -18.47 13.13 -8.42
N PRO A 118 -18.56 12.72 -9.69
CA PRO A 118 -17.52 11.94 -10.35
C PRO A 118 -16.31 12.81 -10.68
N THR A 119 -15.14 12.17 -10.82
CA THR A 119 -13.90 12.80 -11.32
C THR A 119 -13.57 12.38 -12.75
N ILE A 120 -14.07 11.23 -13.19
CA ILE A 120 -13.72 10.60 -14.47
C ILE A 120 -15.01 10.23 -15.24
N ARG A 121 -15.02 10.52 -16.54
CA ARG A 121 -16.06 10.09 -17.49
C ARG A 121 -15.41 9.44 -18.70
N VAL A 122 -15.99 8.33 -19.15
CA VAL A 122 -15.66 7.67 -20.42
C VAL A 122 -16.87 7.81 -21.33
N ASP A 123 -16.69 8.35 -22.53
CA ASP A 123 -17.78 8.66 -23.48
C ASP A 123 -18.91 9.49 -22.85
N GLY A 124 -18.56 10.45 -22.00
CA GLY A 124 -19.49 11.30 -21.25
C GLY A 124 -20.19 10.61 -20.06
N VAL A 125 -20.01 9.31 -19.85
CA VAL A 125 -20.64 8.54 -18.77
C VAL A 125 -19.69 8.47 -17.55
N PRO A 126 -20.18 8.83 -16.35
CA PRO A 126 -19.39 8.68 -15.12
C PRO A 126 -19.01 7.22 -14.87
N VAL A 127 -17.74 6.96 -14.58
CA VAL A 127 -17.24 5.65 -14.15
C VAL A 127 -16.86 5.68 -12.67
N PHE A 128 -16.58 4.50 -12.08
CA PHE A 128 -15.97 4.45 -10.76
C PHE A 128 -14.55 5.01 -10.86
N GLY A 129 -14.31 6.15 -10.20
CA GLY A 129 -13.04 6.88 -10.16
C GLY A 129 -12.72 7.28 -8.72
N SER A 130 -11.73 8.13 -8.50
CA SER A 130 -11.30 8.57 -7.15
C SER A 130 -11.05 7.41 -6.17
N PHE A 131 -10.60 6.26 -6.65
CA PHE A 131 -10.22 5.14 -5.81
C PHE A 131 -9.02 5.56 -4.96
N PHE A 132 -9.11 5.45 -3.64
CA PHE A 132 -8.19 6.05 -2.68
C PHE A 132 -7.96 7.56 -2.91
N GLY A 133 -9.00 8.25 -3.40
CA GLY A 133 -8.93 9.68 -3.73
C GLY A 133 -8.08 10.01 -4.96
N GLN A 134 -7.66 9.03 -5.77
CA GLN A 134 -6.72 9.23 -6.88
C GLN A 134 -7.10 8.51 -8.19
N SER A 135 -7.34 7.19 -8.21
CA SER A 135 -7.50 6.39 -9.44
C SER A 135 -6.34 6.54 -10.42
N SER A 136 -5.15 6.20 -9.98
CA SER A 136 -3.89 6.49 -10.67
C SER A 136 -3.49 5.48 -11.76
N PHE A 137 -4.30 4.45 -12.08
CA PHE A 137 -4.11 3.68 -13.32
C PHE A 137 -4.53 4.51 -14.53
N ALA A 138 -3.82 5.60 -14.75
CA ALA A 138 -4.10 6.63 -15.74
C ALA A 138 -2.83 7.44 -16.05
N THR A 139 -2.86 8.25 -17.12
CA THR A 139 -1.80 9.23 -17.38
C THR A 139 -1.91 10.47 -16.50
N ALA A 140 -3.08 10.72 -15.90
CA ALA A 140 -3.30 11.83 -14.96
C ALA A 140 -4.34 11.46 -13.90
N ALA A 141 -4.23 12.05 -12.71
CA ALA A 141 -5.14 11.88 -11.59
C ALA A 141 -5.50 13.22 -10.94
N LEU A 142 -6.76 13.33 -10.49
CA LEU A 142 -7.21 14.42 -9.61
C LEU A 142 -7.18 13.96 -8.17
N VAL A 143 -6.44 14.67 -7.32
CA VAL A 143 -6.15 14.26 -5.95
C VAL A 143 -6.32 15.43 -4.99
N ASP A 144 -6.81 15.20 -3.78
CA ASP A 144 -6.75 16.20 -2.71
C ASP A 144 -5.27 16.48 -2.35
N ALA A 145 -4.89 17.74 -2.24
CA ALA A 145 -3.51 18.15 -1.97
C ALA A 145 -2.93 17.53 -0.68
N ARG A 146 -3.77 17.19 0.30
CA ARG A 146 -3.36 16.51 1.54
C ARG A 146 -2.85 15.08 1.32
N SER A 147 -3.26 14.45 0.24
CA SER A 147 -2.83 13.09 -0.11
C SER A 147 -1.56 13.09 -0.99
N CYS A 148 -1.01 14.25 -1.30
CA CYS A 148 0.20 14.43 -2.09
C CYS A 148 1.38 14.69 -1.18
N VAL A 149 2.41 13.85 -1.26
CA VAL A 149 3.65 14.01 -0.49
C VAL A 149 4.81 14.28 -1.44
N PRO A 150 5.48 15.44 -1.36
CA PRO A 150 6.67 15.74 -2.18
C PRO A 150 7.81 14.73 -1.92
N VAL A 151 8.45 14.25 -3.00
CA VAL A 151 9.47 13.20 -2.92
C VAL A 151 10.81 13.56 -3.60
N GLY A 152 10.94 14.77 -4.14
CA GLY A 152 12.19 15.21 -4.80
C GLY A 152 12.56 14.34 -6.01
N ASP A 153 13.85 14.00 -6.11
CA ASP A 153 14.42 13.31 -7.28
C ASP A 153 14.40 11.78 -7.20
N VAL A 154 13.66 11.20 -6.22
CA VAL A 154 13.53 9.74 -6.12
C VAL A 154 12.88 9.20 -7.40
N PRO A 155 13.41 8.10 -7.98
CA PRO A 155 12.80 7.50 -9.16
C PRO A 155 11.32 7.18 -8.94
N PRO A 156 10.41 7.59 -9.85
CA PRO A 156 8.97 7.47 -9.63
C PRO A 156 8.50 6.04 -9.38
N TRP A 157 9.15 5.04 -10.00
CA TRP A 157 8.82 3.62 -9.79
C TRP A 157 9.24 3.09 -8.41
N VAL A 158 10.22 3.71 -7.75
CA VAL A 158 10.59 3.40 -6.35
C VAL A 158 9.65 4.13 -5.40
N ALA A 159 9.32 5.38 -5.73
CA ALA A 159 8.47 6.25 -4.90
C ALA A 159 7.00 5.79 -4.88
N ALA A 160 6.44 5.36 -6.01
CA ALA A 160 5.03 5.02 -6.13
C ALA A 160 4.51 4.05 -5.04
N PRO A 161 5.17 2.91 -4.74
CA PRO A 161 4.72 2.01 -3.69
C PRO A 161 4.80 2.57 -2.26
N LEU A 162 5.51 3.69 -2.04
CA LEU A 162 5.54 4.40 -0.76
C LEU A 162 4.19 5.06 -0.43
N GLY A 163 3.27 5.15 -1.39
CA GLY A 163 1.91 5.64 -1.15
C GLY A 163 1.01 4.64 -0.40
N CYS A 164 1.30 3.33 -0.42
CA CYS A 164 0.50 2.28 0.23
C CYS A 164 1.34 1.09 0.67
N GLY A 165 1.75 0.19 -0.25
CA GLY A 165 2.30 -1.11 0.15
C GLY A 165 3.59 -1.03 0.95
N PHE A 166 4.55 -0.22 0.55
CA PHE A 166 5.80 -0.04 1.28
C PHE A 166 5.60 0.78 2.55
N LEU A 167 4.76 1.81 2.50
CA LEU A 167 4.31 2.58 3.67
C LEU A 167 3.71 1.66 4.75
N THR A 168 2.79 0.79 4.32
CA THR A 168 2.10 -0.17 5.20
C THR A 168 3.08 -1.09 5.91
N GLY A 169 4.01 -1.70 5.16
CA GLY A 169 5.00 -2.61 5.74
C GLY A 169 5.94 -1.92 6.71
N ALA A 170 6.49 -0.78 6.31
CA ALA A 170 7.39 0.01 7.15
C ALA A 170 6.67 0.57 8.39
N GLY A 171 5.48 1.15 8.21
CA GLY A 171 4.69 1.69 9.31
C GLY A 171 4.21 0.62 10.29
N ALA A 172 3.90 -0.59 9.83
CA ALA A 172 3.59 -1.71 10.72
C ALA A 172 4.74 -2.00 11.70
N VAL A 173 5.99 -1.88 11.23
CA VAL A 173 7.17 -2.02 12.08
C VAL A 173 7.39 -0.79 12.96
N LEU A 174 7.43 0.40 12.37
CA LEU A 174 7.86 1.63 13.05
C LEU A 174 6.79 2.22 13.98
N ASN A 175 5.51 2.13 13.61
CA ASN A 175 4.42 2.78 14.35
C ASN A 175 3.64 1.80 15.24
N VAL A 176 3.44 0.55 14.77
CA VAL A 176 2.53 -0.40 15.42
C VAL A 176 3.26 -1.40 16.30
N LEU A 177 4.23 -2.15 15.76
CA LEU A 177 4.94 -3.20 16.49
C LEU A 177 6.08 -2.65 17.33
N ARG A 178 6.88 -1.75 16.79
CA ARG A 178 8.02 -1.08 17.44
C ARG A 178 9.00 -2.05 18.10
N PRO A 179 9.45 -3.08 17.39
CA PRO A 179 10.47 -3.97 17.93
C PRO A 179 11.79 -3.22 18.08
N GLY A 180 12.54 -3.55 19.12
CA GLY A 180 13.85 -2.97 19.41
C GLY A 180 15.00 -3.99 19.34
N PRO A 181 16.23 -3.57 19.64
CA PRO A 181 17.37 -4.46 19.70
C PRO A 181 17.13 -5.63 20.69
N GLY A 182 17.38 -6.86 20.23
CA GLY A 182 17.11 -8.09 20.98
C GLY A 182 15.70 -8.67 20.78
N ASP A 183 14.81 -7.95 20.12
CA ASP A 183 13.54 -8.48 19.67
C ASP A 183 13.70 -9.30 18.40
N ARG A 184 12.72 -10.17 18.15
CA ARG A 184 12.62 -10.95 16.91
C ARG A 184 11.24 -10.80 16.31
N LEU A 185 11.20 -10.37 15.04
CA LEU A 185 9.98 -10.19 14.27
C LEU A 185 9.74 -11.39 13.35
N LEU A 186 8.56 -12.01 13.47
CA LEU A 186 8.05 -12.94 12.47
C LEU A 186 7.21 -12.17 11.43
N VAL A 187 7.55 -12.31 10.16
CA VAL A 187 6.74 -11.80 9.04
C VAL A 187 6.09 -12.99 8.33
N VAL A 188 4.77 -13.04 8.31
CA VAL A 188 3.98 -14.06 7.61
C VAL A 188 3.57 -13.53 6.24
N GLY A 189 4.22 -14.05 5.20
CA GLY A 189 4.11 -13.59 3.83
C GLY A 189 5.13 -12.51 3.46
N ALA A 190 5.93 -12.77 2.42
CA ALA A 190 6.93 -11.85 1.88
C ALA A 190 6.50 -11.25 0.52
N GLY A 191 5.25 -10.80 0.42
CA GLY A 191 4.81 -9.90 -0.65
C GLY A 191 5.37 -8.49 -0.45
N ALA A 192 4.88 -7.50 -1.21
CA ALA A 192 5.37 -6.12 -1.14
C ALA A 192 5.36 -5.54 0.29
N VAL A 193 4.26 -5.69 1.02
CA VAL A 193 4.10 -5.23 2.41
C VAL A 193 5.09 -5.96 3.33
N GLY A 194 5.13 -7.31 3.25
CA GLY A 194 6.01 -8.11 4.10
C GLY A 194 7.48 -7.84 3.84
N SER A 195 7.89 -7.70 2.58
CA SER A 195 9.29 -7.39 2.23
C SER A 195 9.71 -5.99 2.70
N ALA A 196 8.83 -4.99 2.58
CA ALA A 196 9.10 -3.67 3.16
C ALA A 196 9.24 -3.72 4.69
N ALA A 197 8.40 -4.52 5.37
CA ALA A 197 8.52 -4.74 6.82
C ALA A 197 9.83 -5.44 7.19
N VAL A 198 10.24 -6.46 6.42
CA VAL A 198 11.53 -7.18 6.61
C VAL A 198 12.69 -6.20 6.52
N LEU A 199 12.77 -5.43 5.43
CA LEU A 199 13.84 -4.46 5.23
C LEU A 199 13.86 -3.40 6.34
N THR A 200 12.69 -2.90 6.72
CA THR A 200 12.57 -1.89 7.79
C THR A 200 13.06 -2.46 9.13
N ALA A 201 12.61 -3.64 9.52
CA ALA A 201 13.02 -4.25 10.79
C ALA A 201 14.52 -4.55 10.83
N LEU A 202 15.08 -5.07 9.73
CA LEU A 202 16.53 -5.30 9.62
C LEU A 202 17.32 -3.99 9.72
N SER A 203 16.81 -2.88 9.14
CA SER A 203 17.45 -1.56 9.25
C SER A 203 17.46 -1.00 10.67
N GLU A 204 16.56 -1.48 11.54
CA GLU A 204 16.51 -1.17 12.98
C GLU A 204 17.33 -2.16 13.84
N GLY A 205 18.04 -3.11 13.23
CA GLY A 205 18.84 -4.10 13.95
C GLY A 205 18.01 -5.21 14.60
N VAL A 206 16.78 -5.42 14.16
CA VAL A 206 15.88 -6.46 14.65
C VAL A 206 16.14 -7.77 13.92
N GLU A 207 16.18 -8.89 14.63
CA GLU A 207 16.21 -10.22 14.01
C GLU A 207 14.88 -10.51 13.31
N VAL A 208 14.93 -10.94 12.05
CA VAL A 208 13.72 -11.20 11.26
C VAL A 208 13.63 -12.67 10.84
N VAL A 209 12.45 -13.24 11.07
CA VAL A 209 12.04 -14.56 10.56
C VAL A 209 10.92 -14.35 9.56
N VAL A 210 10.98 -15.01 8.41
CA VAL A 210 9.98 -14.91 7.35
C VAL A 210 9.40 -16.29 7.06
N ALA A 211 8.09 -16.42 7.09
CA ALA A 211 7.38 -17.60 6.58
C ALA A 211 6.72 -17.25 5.24
N GLU A 212 7.23 -17.86 4.14
CA GLU A 212 6.80 -17.56 2.77
C GLU A 212 6.89 -18.82 1.89
N PRO A 213 5.79 -19.27 1.24
CA PRO A 213 5.80 -20.49 0.44
C PRO A 213 6.53 -20.34 -0.91
N VAL A 214 6.67 -19.12 -1.46
CA VAL A 214 7.31 -18.88 -2.77
C VAL A 214 8.82 -18.83 -2.61
N ALA A 215 9.54 -19.77 -3.25
CA ALA A 215 10.99 -19.93 -3.11
C ALA A 215 11.76 -18.63 -3.45
N ALA A 216 11.46 -17.98 -4.57
CA ALA A 216 12.14 -16.76 -5.00
C ALA A 216 12.00 -15.62 -3.97
N ARG A 217 10.85 -15.50 -3.32
CA ARG A 217 10.64 -14.49 -2.24
C ARG A 217 11.41 -14.84 -0.97
N ARG A 218 11.51 -16.12 -0.63
CA ARG A 218 12.36 -16.58 0.49
C ARG A 218 13.84 -16.30 0.24
N GLU A 219 14.31 -16.60 -0.96
CA GLU A 219 15.69 -16.33 -1.37
C GLU A 219 16.02 -14.84 -1.27
N LEU A 220 15.09 -13.99 -1.71
CA LEU A 220 15.23 -12.54 -1.59
C LEU A 220 15.29 -12.09 -0.11
N ALA A 221 14.37 -12.57 0.73
CA ALA A 221 14.38 -12.26 2.16
C ALA A 221 15.69 -12.72 2.85
N SER A 222 16.19 -13.91 2.47
CA SER A 222 17.46 -14.43 2.99
C SER A 222 18.67 -13.61 2.55
N ARG A 223 18.69 -13.11 1.32
CA ARG A 223 19.75 -12.19 0.82
C ARG A 223 19.81 -10.92 1.64
N PHE A 224 18.68 -10.41 2.10
CA PHE A 224 18.62 -9.24 2.98
C PHE A 224 19.01 -9.54 4.43
N GLY A 225 19.15 -10.82 4.82
CA GLY A 225 19.60 -11.23 6.15
C GLY A 225 18.50 -11.79 7.06
N ALA A 226 17.30 -12.04 6.55
CA ALA A 226 16.24 -12.71 7.31
C ALA A 226 16.41 -14.23 7.31
N LEU A 227 16.01 -14.91 8.39
CA LEU A 227 15.81 -16.34 8.41
C LEU A 227 14.49 -16.67 7.70
N ALA A 228 14.54 -17.26 6.51
CA ALA A 228 13.35 -17.56 5.73
C ALA A 228 13.03 -19.05 5.69
N VAL A 229 11.76 -19.40 5.98
CA VAL A 229 11.23 -20.77 5.97
C VAL A 229 10.01 -20.90 5.05
N PRO A 230 9.71 -22.10 4.53
CA PRO A 230 8.55 -22.32 3.68
C PRO A 230 7.20 -22.11 4.37
N SER A 231 7.10 -22.47 5.66
CA SER A 231 5.84 -22.45 6.40
C SER A 231 6.05 -22.18 7.90
N LEU A 232 4.97 -21.88 8.62
CA LEU A 232 4.97 -21.73 10.07
C LEU A 232 5.08 -23.08 10.82
N ASP A 233 5.01 -24.21 10.12
CA ASP A 233 5.15 -25.56 10.69
C ASP A 233 6.61 -26.01 10.75
N ASP A 234 7.49 -25.30 10.02
CA ASP A 234 8.93 -25.53 10.13
C ASP A 234 9.45 -25.13 11.54
N PRO A 235 10.59 -25.69 11.98
CA PRO A 235 11.20 -25.27 13.23
C PRO A 235 11.55 -23.79 13.21
N LEU A 236 10.93 -23.00 14.11
CA LEU A 236 11.12 -21.56 14.22
C LEU A 236 11.58 -21.20 15.64
N PRO A 237 12.49 -20.23 15.78
CA PRO A 237 12.76 -19.66 17.09
C PRO A 237 11.51 -18.92 17.61
N SER A 238 11.37 -18.83 18.92
CA SER A 238 10.31 -18.02 19.53
C SER A 238 10.49 -16.54 19.16
N VAL A 239 9.39 -15.83 18.95
CA VAL A 239 9.37 -14.45 18.46
C VAL A 239 8.66 -13.52 19.46
N THR A 240 9.10 -12.27 19.52
CA THR A 240 8.50 -11.23 20.38
C THR A 240 7.37 -10.49 19.65
N HIS A 241 7.52 -10.34 18.34
CA HIS A 241 6.58 -9.62 17.47
C HIS A 241 6.24 -10.47 16.25
N ALA A 242 5.04 -10.29 15.71
CA ALA A 242 4.63 -10.91 14.47
C ALA A 242 3.83 -9.92 13.61
N LEU A 243 3.98 -10.02 12.30
CA LEU A 243 3.21 -9.30 11.30
C LEU A 243 2.53 -10.30 10.36
N ASP A 244 1.21 -10.32 10.33
CA ASP A 244 0.45 -11.10 9.35
C ASP A 244 0.06 -10.22 8.16
N THR A 245 0.62 -10.53 6.99
CA THR A 245 0.28 -9.87 5.72
C THR A 245 -0.67 -10.70 4.87
N THR A 246 -1.11 -11.86 5.35
CA THR A 246 -1.92 -12.82 4.59
C THR A 246 -3.41 -12.72 4.89
N GLY A 247 -3.78 -12.33 6.11
CA GLY A 247 -5.16 -12.31 6.59
C GLY A 247 -5.80 -13.69 6.70
N ARG A 248 -5.01 -14.78 6.67
CA ARG A 248 -5.52 -16.16 6.73
C ARG A 248 -5.68 -16.59 8.19
N PRO A 249 -6.90 -16.97 8.65
CA PRO A 249 -7.17 -17.29 10.05
C PRO A 249 -6.25 -18.37 10.64
N GLU A 250 -5.92 -19.40 9.86
CA GLU A 250 -5.04 -20.49 10.29
C GLU A 250 -3.60 -20.01 10.52
N LEU A 251 -3.10 -19.11 9.66
CA LEU A 251 -1.75 -18.53 9.80
C LEU A 251 -1.70 -17.50 10.94
N LEU A 252 -2.77 -16.72 11.13
CA LEU A 252 -2.93 -15.80 12.24
C LEU A 252 -2.82 -16.54 13.58
N ASN A 253 -3.60 -17.63 13.77
CA ASN A 253 -3.57 -18.44 14.98
C ASN A 253 -2.22 -19.10 15.20
N ARG A 254 -1.60 -19.60 14.13
CA ARG A 254 -0.27 -20.19 14.23
C ARG A 254 0.79 -19.16 14.63
N ALA A 255 0.76 -17.96 14.03
CA ALA A 255 1.65 -16.86 14.42
C ALA A 255 1.46 -16.44 15.89
N LEU A 256 0.20 -16.33 16.40
CA LEU A 256 -0.08 -16.09 17.81
C LEU A 256 0.54 -17.17 18.72
N SER A 257 0.47 -18.44 18.33
CA SER A 257 1.03 -19.54 19.12
C SER A 257 2.58 -19.47 19.25
N LEU A 258 3.27 -18.90 18.27
CA LEU A 258 4.72 -18.75 18.23
C LEU A 258 5.24 -17.54 19.02
N LEU A 259 4.39 -16.60 19.37
CA LEU A 259 4.78 -15.44 20.18
C LEU A 259 5.26 -15.85 21.57
N GLN A 260 6.22 -15.14 22.09
CA GLN A 260 6.58 -15.18 23.49
C GLN A 260 5.47 -14.58 24.37
N ARG A 261 5.52 -14.79 25.68
CA ARG A 261 4.63 -14.09 26.61
C ARG A 261 4.76 -12.57 26.43
N ARG A 262 3.62 -11.87 26.44
CA ARG A 262 3.50 -10.43 26.20
C ARG A 262 3.85 -10.00 24.75
N GLY A 263 4.01 -10.96 23.82
CA GLY A 263 4.27 -10.65 22.42
C GLY A 263 3.08 -9.98 21.74
N THR A 264 3.36 -9.27 20.64
CA THR A 264 2.38 -8.52 19.85
C THR A 264 2.32 -9.03 18.44
N LEU A 265 1.11 -9.26 17.91
CA LEU A 265 0.84 -9.53 16.52
C LEU A 265 0.06 -8.38 15.89
N ALA A 266 0.54 -7.85 14.76
CA ALA A 266 -0.19 -6.92 13.91
C ALA A 266 -0.79 -7.65 12.70
N VAL A 267 -2.05 -7.33 12.38
CA VAL A 267 -2.80 -7.86 11.23
C VAL A 267 -2.93 -6.76 10.18
N VAL A 268 -2.38 -7.02 9.00
CA VAL A 268 -2.44 -6.11 7.83
C VAL A 268 -3.16 -6.78 6.67
N GLY A 269 -3.07 -8.11 6.59
CA GLY A 269 -3.62 -8.89 5.48
C GLY A 269 -5.15 -8.79 5.38
N LEU A 270 -5.65 -8.56 4.15
CA LEU A 270 -7.08 -8.60 3.85
C LEU A 270 -7.53 -10.06 3.72
N GLY A 271 -8.20 -10.56 4.74
CA GLY A 271 -8.71 -11.92 4.82
C GLY A 271 -10.23 -12.00 4.99
N PRO A 272 -10.77 -13.16 5.43
CA PRO A 272 -12.15 -13.30 5.85
C PRO A 272 -12.52 -12.32 6.96
N ALA A 273 -13.81 -11.97 7.03
CA ALA A 273 -14.33 -11.01 8.01
C ALA A 273 -14.18 -11.47 9.47
N THR A 274 -14.03 -12.77 9.69
CA THR A 274 -13.98 -13.38 11.04
C THR A 274 -12.87 -14.43 11.12
N ALA A 275 -12.25 -14.53 12.32
CA ALA A 275 -11.36 -15.60 12.70
C ALA A 275 -11.64 -16.00 14.14
N GLU A 276 -11.54 -17.31 14.45
CA GLU A 276 -11.59 -17.79 15.84
C GLU A 276 -10.22 -17.63 16.48
N ILE A 277 -10.17 -17.20 17.74
CA ILE A 277 -8.94 -16.99 18.51
C ILE A 277 -9.07 -17.67 19.87
N GLU A 278 -7.98 -18.33 20.31
CA GLU A 278 -7.84 -18.90 21.66
C GLU A 278 -7.73 -17.79 22.73
N VAL A 279 -8.90 -17.28 23.18
CA VAL A 279 -8.99 -16.15 24.11
C VAL A 279 -8.28 -16.45 25.45
N ARG A 280 -8.34 -17.72 25.93
CA ARG A 280 -7.65 -18.12 27.16
C ARG A 280 -6.12 -18.03 27.02
N ASP A 281 -5.56 -18.45 25.88
CA ASP A 281 -4.13 -18.34 25.60
C ASP A 281 -3.70 -16.86 25.49
N LEU A 282 -4.48 -16.06 24.77
CA LEU A 282 -4.29 -14.62 24.68
C LEU A 282 -4.19 -13.98 26.08
N MET A 283 -5.13 -14.29 26.96
CA MET A 283 -5.18 -13.77 28.33
C MET A 283 -4.01 -14.25 29.21
N LEU A 284 -3.77 -15.57 29.24
CA LEU A 284 -2.77 -16.16 30.16
C LEU A 284 -1.33 -15.83 29.78
N ARG A 285 -1.08 -15.58 28.51
CA ARG A 285 0.23 -15.18 28.00
C ARG A 285 0.38 -13.67 27.85
N GLY A 286 -0.70 -12.90 28.06
CA GLY A 286 -0.70 -11.44 27.90
C GLY A 286 -0.38 -10.98 26.49
N LEU A 287 -0.84 -11.74 25.48
CA LEU A 287 -0.61 -11.42 24.08
C LEU A 287 -1.41 -10.21 23.66
N GLN A 288 -0.92 -9.49 22.65
CA GLN A 288 -1.61 -8.38 22.01
C GLN A 288 -1.89 -8.71 20.55
N LEU A 289 -3.12 -8.42 20.10
CA LEU A 289 -3.54 -8.48 18.71
C LEU A 289 -3.96 -7.08 18.26
N ARG A 290 -3.34 -6.55 17.23
CA ARG A 290 -3.56 -5.19 16.74
C ARG A 290 -3.88 -5.19 15.25
N GLY A 291 -4.94 -4.45 14.86
CA GLY A 291 -5.16 -4.11 13.45
C GLY A 291 -4.16 -3.05 12.98
N CYS A 292 -3.81 -3.09 11.71
CA CYS A 292 -2.92 -2.11 11.09
C CYS A 292 -3.39 -1.83 9.67
N VAL A 293 -3.85 -0.61 9.41
CA VAL A 293 -4.22 -0.08 8.09
C VAL A 293 -3.19 0.96 7.70
N GLU A 294 -2.68 0.90 6.47
CA GLU A 294 -1.71 1.85 5.89
C GLU A 294 -0.51 2.13 6.83
N GLY A 295 -0.09 1.10 7.61
CA GLY A 295 1.01 1.22 8.56
C GLY A 295 0.73 2.12 9.77
N ASP A 296 -0.53 2.49 10.02
CA ASP A 296 -0.90 3.54 10.99
C ASP A 296 -0.05 4.81 10.78
N ALA A 297 0.11 5.18 9.50
CA ALA A 297 1.04 6.21 9.08
C ALA A 297 0.37 7.57 8.89
N GLU A 298 1.11 8.62 9.21
CA GLU A 298 0.94 9.97 8.66
C GLU A 298 1.83 10.04 7.40
N PRO A 299 1.28 9.95 6.16
CA PRO A 299 2.10 9.85 4.95
C PRO A 299 3.08 11.01 4.79
N ALA A 300 2.67 12.22 5.15
CA ALA A 300 3.51 13.42 5.09
C ALA A 300 4.75 13.35 6.00
N GLN A 301 4.77 12.47 7.00
CA GLN A 301 5.91 12.25 7.89
C GLN A 301 6.70 11.00 7.50
N LEU A 302 6.00 9.89 7.29
CA LEU A 302 6.67 8.60 7.09
C LEU A 302 7.30 8.48 5.68
N VAL A 303 6.66 8.98 4.62
CA VAL A 303 7.22 8.88 3.26
C VAL A 303 8.59 9.57 3.15
N PRO A 304 8.78 10.84 3.61
CA PRO A 304 10.10 11.47 3.61
C PRO A 304 11.13 10.73 4.47
N GLU A 305 10.72 10.16 5.60
CA GLU A 305 11.60 9.34 6.44
C GLU A 305 12.09 8.10 5.68
N LEU A 306 11.20 7.38 5.00
CA LEU A 306 11.55 6.20 4.21
C LEU A 306 12.47 6.55 3.05
N ILE A 307 12.22 7.66 2.36
CA ILE A 307 13.09 8.18 1.30
C ILE A 307 14.50 8.43 1.86
N GLY A 308 14.62 9.14 2.98
CA GLY A 308 15.92 9.37 3.60
C GLY A 308 16.66 8.09 4.05
N ARG A 309 15.93 7.00 4.31
CA ARG A 309 16.50 5.68 4.57
C ARG A 309 16.97 5.00 3.28
N CYS A 310 16.23 5.14 2.18
CA CYS A 310 16.64 4.65 0.85
C CYS A 310 17.92 5.35 0.38
N GLU A 311 17.99 6.67 0.46
CA GLU A 311 19.15 7.47 0.07
C GLU A 311 20.42 7.09 0.86
N LYS A 312 20.27 6.67 2.12
CA LYS A 312 21.36 6.17 2.96
C LYS A 312 21.69 4.69 2.71
N GLY A 313 21.06 4.04 1.73
CA GLY A 313 21.26 2.63 1.42
C GLY A 313 20.73 1.65 2.48
N ARG A 314 19.88 2.11 3.41
CA ARG A 314 19.34 1.28 4.49
C ARG A 314 18.07 0.52 4.08
N LEU A 315 17.37 1.00 3.05
CA LEU A 315 16.17 0.39 2.51
C LEU A 315 16.31 0.27 0.98
N PRO A 316 16.82 -0.85 0.45
CA PRO A 316 16.96 -1.09 -0.99
C PRO A 316 15.60 -1.48 -1.60
N LEU A 317 14.62 -0.56 -1.60
CA LEU A 317 13.26 -0.80 -2.08
C LEU A 317 13.21 -0.97 -3.60
N ASP A 318 14.17 -0.44 -4.32
CA ASP A 318 14.34 -0.62 -5.76
C ASP A 318 14.53 -2.09 -6.16
N GLU A 319 15.19 -2.91 -5.32
CA GLU A 319 15.33 -4.35 -5.54
C GLU A 319 13.99 -5.13 -5.49
N LEU A 320 12.94 -4.52 -4.94
CA LEU A 320 11.61 -5.12 -4.83
C LEU A 320 10.73 -4.85 -6.06
N VAL A 321 11.12 -3.91 -6.95
CA VAL A 321 10.27 -3.39 -8.01
C VAL A 321 10.62 -3.98 -9.36
N THR A 322 9.57 -4.25 -10.15
CA THR A 322 9.68 -4.59 -11.58
C THR A 322 8.69 -3.70 -12.35
N THR A 323 9.18 -3.02 -13.38
CA THR A 323 8.37 -2.08 -14.17
C THR A 323 7.73 -2.73 -15.38
N TYR A 324 6.54 -2.25 -15.76
CA TYR A 324 5.75 -2.64 -16.93
C TYR A 324 5.16 -1.39 -17.58
N GLY A 325 4.83 -1.43 -18.86
CA GLY A 325 3.95 -0.42 -19.44
C GLY A 325 2.54 -0.49 -18.84
N LEU A 326 1.82 0.64 -18.75
CA LEU A 326 0.45 0.66 -18.22
C LEU A 326 -0.48 -0.31 -18.98
N GLY A 327 -0.29 -0.46 -20.30
CA GLY A 327 -1.02 -1.41 -21.13
C GLY A 327 -0.70 -2.89 -20.85
N GLU A 328 0.38 -3.19 -20.14
CA GLU A 328 0.77 -4.55 -19.75
C GLU A 328 0.17 -4.99 -18.39
N PHE A 329 -0.82 -4.26 -17.88
CA PHE A 329 -1.44 -4.51 -16.58
C PHE A 329 -1.81 -5.98 -16.32
N ASP A 330 -2.52 -6.62 -17.27
CA ASP A 330 -2.97 -8.00 -17.06
C ASP A 330 -1.78 -8.99 -16.98
N ARG A 331 -0.69 -8.73 -17.73
CA ARG A 331 0.57 -9.48 -17.61
C ARG A 331 1.22 -9.26 -16.24
N ALA A 332 1.32 -8.02 -15.80
CA ALA A 332 1.85 -7.67 -14.48
C ALA A 332 1.08 -8.35 -13.35
N VAL A 333 -0.27 -8.41 -13.45
CA VAL A 333 -1.14 -9.13 -12.49
C VAL A 333 -0.80 -10.61 -12.44
N VAL A 334 -0.64 -11.27 -13.59
CA VAL A 334 -0.33 -12.71 -13.66
C VAL A 334 1.05 -12.97 -13.04
N GLU A 335 2.08 -12.25 -13.47
CA GLU A 335 3.45 -12.45 -13.01
C GLU A 335 3.64 -12.17 -11.52
N GLN A 336 2.94 -11.14 -10.98
CA GLN A 336 2.96 -10.86 -9.53
C GLN A 336 2.22 -11.95 -8.72
N ARG A 337 1.10 -12.50 -9.23
CA ARG A 337 0.38 -13.60 -8.58
C ARG A 337 1.18 -14.90 -8.58
N GLU A 338 1.87 -15.18 -9.67
CA GLU A 338 2.74 -16.35 -9.78
C GLU A 338 4.04 -16.24 -8.98
N GLY A 339 4.30 -15.06 -8.37
CA GLY A 339 5.49 -14.80 -7.58
C GLY A 339 6.76 -14.59 -8.42
N LYS A 340 6.64 -14.40 -9.73
CA LYS A 340 7.76 -14.07 -10.62
C LYS A 340 8.30 -12.67 -10.35
N VAL A 341 7.43 -11.77 -9.93
CA VAL A 341 7.79 -10.42 -9.48
C VAL A 341 7.19 -10.15 -8.12
N LEU A 342 7.85 -9.33 -7.32
CA LEU A 342 7.40 -9.03 -5.97
C LEU A 342 6.45 -7.83 -5.97
N LYS A 343 6.86 -6.73 -6.60
CA LYS A 343 6.10 -5.51 -6.73
C LYS A 343 6.13 -5.02 -8.18
N ALA A 344 5.02 -5.19 -8.88
CA ALA A 344 4.86 -4.62 -10.20
C ALA A 344 4.52 -3.12 -10.08
N VAL A 345 5.17 -2.30 -10.91
CA VAL A 345 4.90 -0.87 -11.06
C VAL A 345 4.66 -0.58 -12.53
N LEU A 346 3.53 0.05 -12.82
CA LEU A 346 3.10 0.37 -14.16
C LEU A 346 3.55 1.78 -14.51
N ILE A 347 4.08 1.95 -15.71
CA ILE A 347 4.57 3.20 -16.27
C ILE A 347 3.60 3.62 -17.37
N PRO A 348 2.84 4.72 -17.22
CA PRO A 348 2.04 5.26 -18.31
C PRO A 348 2.94 5.72 -19.45
N GLU A 349 2.53 5.42 -20.69
CA GLU A 349 3.17 5.98 -21.87
C GLU A 349 2.82 7.48 -21.97
N SER A 350 3.84 8.29 -22.28
CA SER A 350 3.74 9.75 -22.41
C SER A 350 2.99 10.18 -23.67
#